data_afb65938d0b46fead0bd54ea2409f87c
#
_entry.id   afb65938d0b46fead0bd54ea2409f87c
#
_cell.length_a   1.000
_cell.length_b   1.000
_cell.length_c   1.000
_cell.angle_alpha   90.00
_cell.angle_beta   90.00
_cell.angle_gamma   90.00
#
_symmetry.space_group_name_H-M   'P 1'
#
loop_
_entity.id
_entity.type
_entity.pdbx_description
1 polymer ?
#
loop_
_entity_poly.entity_id
_entity_poly.type
_entity_poly.pdbx_seq_one_letter_code
_entity_poly.pdbx_strand_id
1 'polypeptide(L)'
;KQRAIRANKSGADICIRLHADAASANVRGVSVLYPSQQNHYVAKLSKKSKKLSKNILDSYCKSTRFKKRGLSKRDDLTGTNWSKIPVALIEMGFMTNQNDDLKMADSSFQQTMAEGIANGVDAYFQ
;
A
#
# COMPACT_ATOMS: atom_id res chain seq x y z
N LYS A 1 12.99 1.37 10.08
CA LYS A 1 13.02 0.38 11.17
C LYS A 1 12.08 0.76 12.31
N GLN A 2 12.23 1.96 12.92
CA GLN A 2 11.46 2.36 14.11
C GLN A 2 9.94 2.36 13.89
N ARG A 3 9.44 2.79 12.72
CA ARG A 3 8.01 2.74 12.39
C ARG A 3 7.45 1.31 12.41
N ALA A 4 8.21 0.35 11.87
CA ALA A 4 7.81 -1.07 11.90
C ALA A 4 7.79 -1.62 13.35
N ILE A 5 8.78 -1.29 14.16
CA ILE A 5 8.82 -1.67 15.57
C ILE A 5 7.64 -1.10 16.34
N ARG A 6 7.28 0.16 16.09
CA ARG A 6 6.11 0.80 16.71
C ARG A 6 4.81 0.09 16.30
N ALA A 7 4.65 -0.22 15.02
CA ALA A 7 3.49 -0.98 14.53
C ALA A 7 3.41 -2.37 15.20
N ASN A 8 4.54 -3.09 15.30
CA ASN A 8 4.58 -4.39 15.95
C ASN A 8 4.16 -4.36 17.43
N LYS A 9 4.42 -3.24 18.12
CA LYS A 9 4.10 -3.06 19.55
C LYS A 9 2.70 -2.51 19.80
N SER A 10 1.99 -2.06 18.76
CA SER A 10 0.69 -1.40 18.91
C SER A 10 -0.48 -2.36 19.17
N GLY A 11 -0.28 -3.67 19.00
CA GLY A 11 -1.37 -4.65 19.04
C GLY A 11 -2.19 -4.72 17.75
N ALA A 12 -1.75 -4.03 16.69
CA ALA A 12 -2.45 -4.05 15.41
C ALA A 12 -2.31 -5.42 14.71
N ASP A 13 -3.35 -5.81 13.97
CA ASP A 13 -3.38 -7.06 13.20
C ASP A 13 -2.72 -6.92 11.82
N ILE A 14 -2.68 -5.71 11.28
CA ILE A 14 -2.09 -5.38 9.98
C ILE A 14 -1.35 -4.04 10.05
N CYS A 15 -0.47 -3.82 9.07
CA CYS A 15 0.19 -2.54 8.88
C CYS A 15 0.05 -2.08 7.43
N ILE A 16 -0.43 -0.85 7.23
CA ILE A 16 -0.49 -0.22 5.91
C ILE A 16 0.48 0.96 5.91
N ARG A 17 1.36 1.00 4.92
CA ARG A 17 2.33 2.07 4.73
C ARG A 17 1.88 2.92 3.55
N LEU A 18 1.65 4.20 3.79
CA LEU A 18 1.19 5.14 2.79
C LEU A 18 2.37 5.86 2.16
N HIS A 19 2.50 5.76 0.84
CA HIS A 19 3.54 6.38 0.05
C HIS A 19 2.95 7.00 -1.22
N ALA A 20 3.63 7.99 -1.76
CA ALA A 20 3.42 8.51 -3.10
C ALA A 20 4.72 8.31 -3.89
N ASP A 21 4.59 7.87 -5.13
CA ASP A 21 5.71 7.49 -5.99
C ASP A 21 6.20 8.63 -6.86
N ALA A 22 7.34 8.45 -7.50
CA ALA A 22 7.93 9.40 -8.43
C ALA A 22 8.61 8.66 -9.59
N ALA A 23 8.43 9.18 -10.80
CA ALA A 23 9.04 8.67 -12.03
C ALA A 23 9.02 9.78 -13.10
N SER A 24 9.04 9.45 -14.38
CA SER A 24 8.81 10.43 -15.43
C SER A 24 7.36 10.95 -15.42
N ALA A 25 7.15 12.17 -15.93
CA ALA A 25 5.89 12.90 -15.80
C ALA A 25 4.65 12.18 -16.38
N ASN A 26 4.85 11.30 -17.36
CA ASN A 26 3.76 10.55 -17.99
C ASN A 26 3.41 9.24 -17.27
N VAL A 27 4.18 8.84 -16.26
CA VAL A 27 3.90 7.64 -15.46
C VAL A 27 2.90 7.99 -14.37
N ARG A 28 1.82 7.21 -14.28
CA ARG A 28 0.74 7.42 -13.30
C ARG A 28 0.13 6.11 -12.83
N GLY A 29 -0.59 6.19 -11.73
CA GLY A 29 -1.39 5.09 -11.20
C GLY A 29 -0.88 4.53 -9.88
N VAL A 30 -1.45 3.42 -9.49
CA VAL A 30 -1.35 2.84 -8.14
C VAL A 30 -0.74 1.45 -8.19
N SER A 31 0.23 1.23 -7.34
CA SER A 31 0.79 -0.09 -7.05
C SER A 31 0.70 -0.38 -5.55
N VAL A 32 0.61 -1.66 -5.18
CA VAL A 32 0.76 -2.06 -3.79
C VAL A 32 1.87 -3.11 -3.70
N LEU A 33 2.77 -2.88 -2.76
CA LEU A 33 4.00 -3.66 -2.59
C LEU A 33 3.87 -4.59 -1.38
N TYR A 34 4.34 -5.82 -1.53
CA TYR A 34 4.31 -6.82 -0.47
C TYR A 34 5.55 -7.72 -0.52
N PRO A 35 5.94 -8.38 0.59
CA PRO A 35 7.11 -9.27 0.60
C PRO A 35 6.82 -10.56 -0.15
N SER A 36 7.82 -11.07 -0.89
CA SER A 36 7.71 -12.35 -1.58
C SER A 36 7.78 -13.55 -0.64
N GLN A 37 7.48 -14.74 -1.16
CA GLN A 37 7.68 -16.00 -0.43
C GLN A 37 9.17 -16.36 -0.27
N GLN A 38 10.04 -15.72 -1.05
CA GLN A 38 11.49 -15.87 -0.97
C GLN A 38 12.15 -14.81 -0.07
N ASN A 39 11.37 -13.94 0.56
CA ASN A 39 11.90 -12.90 1.44
C ASN A 39 12.69 -13.54 2.61
N HIS A 40 13.93 -13.08 2.79
CA HIS A 40 14.84 -13.66 3.79
C HIS A 40 14.32 -13.50 5.24
N TYR A 41 13.55 -12.44 5.52
CA TYR A 41 13.16 -12.08 6.89
C TYR A 41 11.69 -12.41 7.20
N VAL A 42 10.79 -12.20 6.25
CA VAL A 42 9.34 -12.19 6.50
C VAL A 42 8.54 -13.03 5.49
N ALA A 43 9.15 -14.06 4.90
CA ALA A 43 8.49 -14.95 3.94
C ALA A 43 7.13 -15.49 4.46
N LYS A 44 7.04 -15.80 5.76
CA LYS A 44 5.82 -16.29 6.41
C LYS A 44 4.64 -15.29 6.33
N LEU A 45 4.92 -14.01 6.16
CA LEU A 45 3.90 -12.97 6.04
C LEU A 45 3.42 -12.79 4.59
N SER A 46 4.12 -13.34 3.60
CA SER A 46 3.91 -13.09 2.17
C SER A 46 2.45 -13.34 1.75
N LYS A 47 1.89 -14.50 2.10
CA LYS A 47 0.52 -14.87 1.69
C LYS A 47 -0.53 -13.89 2.22
N LYS A 48 -0.46 -13.56 3.51
CA LYS A 48 -1.39 -12.62 4.16
C LYS A 48 -1.18 -11.19 3.64
N SER A 49 0.07 -10.77 3.48
CA SER A 49 0.41 -9.46 2.93
C SER A 49 -0.05 -9.30 1.48
N LYS A 50 0.05 -10.36 0.66
CA LYS A 50 -0.46 -10.36 -0.70
C LYS A 50 -1.99 -10.22 -0.73
N LYS A 51 -2.71 -10.96 0.12
CA LYS A 51 -4.17 -10.85 0.25
C LYS A 51 -4.56 -9.42 0.64
N LEU A 52 -3.91 -8.85 1.66
CA LEU A 52 -4.13 -7.48 2.10
C LEU A 52 -3.88 -6.49 0.96
N SER A 53 -2.75 -6.61 0.29
CA SER A 53 -2.35 -5.73 -0.82
C SER A 53 -3.34 -5.77 -1.98
N LYS A 54 -3.84 -6.97 -2.33
CA LYS A 54 -4.82 -7.12 -3.41
C LYS A 54 -6.14 -6.43 -3.06
N ASN A 55 -6.66 -6.64 -1.86
CA ASN A 55 -7.91 -6.02 -1.43
C ASN A 55 -7.80 -4.50 -1.37
N ILE A 56 -6.68 -3.97 -0.88
CA ILE A 56 -6.43 -2.52 -0.85
C ILE A 56 -6.34 -1.96 -2.27
N LEU A 57 -5.56 -2.59 -3.15
CA LEU A 57 -5.40 -2.14 -4.53
C LEU A 57 -6.76 -2.06 -5.26
N ASP A 58 -7.54 -3.13 -5.18
CA ASP A 58 -8.82 -3.21 -5.88
C ASP A 58 -9.82 -2.16 -5.37
N SER A 59 -9.96 -2.03 -4.05
CA SER A 59 -10.89 -1.08 -3.44
C SER A 59 -10.45 0.38 -3.63
N TYR A 60 -9.15 0.66 -3.49
CA TYR A 60 -8.59 1.99 -3.67
C TYR A 60 -8.78 2.48 -5.11
N CYS A 61 -8.45 1.66 -6.10
CA CYS A 61 -8.61 2.02 -7.51
C CYS A 61 -10.09 2.13 -7.92
N LYS A 62 -10.97 1.33 -7.33
CA LYS A 62 -12.42 1.45 -7.53
C LYS A 62 -12.96 2.78 -7.01
N SER A 63 -12.54 3.22 -5.84
CA SER A 63 -12.98 4.48 -5.23
C SER A 63 -12.39 5.71 -5.93
N THR A 64 -11.09 5.70 -6.19
CA THR A 64 -10.37 6.86 -6.70
C THR A 64 -10.40 7.01 -8.21
N ARG A 65 -10.67 5.92 -8.93
CA ARG A 65 -10.56 5.84 -10.40
C ARG A 65 -9.13 6.05 -10.90
N PHE A 66 -8.16 6.00 -10.04
CA PHE A 66 -6.75 5.98 -10.47
C PHE A 66 -6.44 4.73 -11.29
N LYS A 67 -5.49 4.87 -12.22
CA LYS A 67 -5.01 3.75 -13.02
C LYS A 67 -4.44 2.66 -12.11
N LYS A 68 -4.94 1.45 -12.22
CA LYS A 68 -4.38 0.29 -11.52
C LYS A 68 -3.14 -0.19 -12.25
N ARG A 69 -1.98 -0.14 -11.57
CA ARG A 69 -0.73 -0.69 -12.09
C ARG A 69 -0.53 -2.16 -11.69
N GLY A 70 -0.89 -2.51 -10.47
CA GLY A 70 -0.85 -3.88 -9.99
C GLY A 70 -0.14 -4.09 -8.67
N LEU A 71 0.08 -5.36 -8.34
CA LEU A 71 0.85 -5.78 -7.18
C LEU A 71 2.32 -5.94 -7.56
N SER A 72 3.21 -5.63 -6.64
CA SER A 72 4.65 -5.78 -6.83
C SER A 72 5.30 -6.45 -5.62
N LYS A 73 6.11 -7.45 -5.87
CA LYS A 73 6.93 -8.09 -4.82
C LYS A 73 8.15 -7.23 -4.54
N ARG A 74 8.41 -6.94 -3.27
CA ARG A 74 9.59 -6.15 -2.85
C ARG A 74 10.17 -6.72 -1.56
N ASP A 75 11.43 -7.12 -1.62
CA ASP A 75 12.13 -7.76 -0.51
C ASP A 75 13.24 -6.89 0.09
N ASP A 76 13.42 -5.69 -0.44
CA ASP A 76 14.44 -4.71 -0.05
C ASP A 76 13.91 -3.57 0.83
N LEU A 77 12.66 -3.65 1.30
CA LEU A 77 12.04 -2.59 2.09
C LEU A 77 12.24 -2.83 3.59
N THR A 78 13.02 -1.97 4.23
CA THR A 78 13.33 -2.08 5.67
C THR A 78 12.06 -2.15 6.54
N GLY A 79 11.07 -1.30 6.28
CA GLY A 79 9.84 -1.29 7.04
C GLY A 79 9.03 -2.58 6.92
N THR A 80 9.07 -3.24 5.78
CA THR A 80 8.48 -4.55 5.54
C THR A 80 9.27 -5.65 6.23
N ASN A 81 10.59 -5.64 6.07
CA ASN A 81 11.48 -6.69 6.59
C ASN A 81 11.54 -6.73 8.13
N TRP A 82 11.19 -5.65 8.79
CA TRP A 82 11.07 -5.59 10.26
C TRP A 82 9.65 -5.83 10.77
N SER A 83 8.69 -6.08 9.90
CA SER A 83 7.30 -6.32 10.30
C SER A 83 7.12 -7.70 10.93
N LYS A 84 6.29 -7.78 11.95
CA LYS A 84 5.83 -9.05 12.56
C LYS A 84 4.37 -9.37 12.21
N ILE A 85 3.71 -8.45 11.53
CA ILE A 85 2.30 -8.54 11.12
C ILE A 85 2.19 -8.36 9.61
N PRO A 86 1.11 -8.81 8.96
CA PRO A 86 0.90 -8.59 7.53
C PRO A 86 1.03 -7.11 7.18
N VAL A 87 1.75 -6.81 6.11
CA VAL A 87 2.11 -5.45 5.73
C VAL A 87 1.89 -5.23 4.23
N ALA A 88 1.29 -4.10 3.89
CA ALA A 88 1.13 -3.62 2.52
C ALA A 88 1.67 -2.19 2.44
N LEU A 89 2.46 -1.89 1.41
CA LEU A 89 2.87 -0.52 1.09
C LEU A 89 2.12 -0.09 -0.17
N ILE A 90 1.23 0.89 -0.05
CA ILE A 90 0.53 1.46 -1.18
C ILE A 90 1.28 2.68 -1.71
N GLU A 91 1.63 2.66 -3.00
CA GLU A 91 2.01 3.81 -3.78
C GLU A 91 0.72 4.42 -4.35
N MET A 92 0.22 5.46 -3.67
CA MET A 92 -1.13 6.00 -3.86
C MET A 92 -1.34 6.75 -5.18
N GLY A 93 -0.28 7.02 -5.90
CA GLY A 93 -0.19 7.75 -7.15
C GLY A 93 1.21 8.32 -7.30
N PHE A 94 1.47 8.98 -8.43
CA PHE A 94 2.78 9.57 -8.74
C PHE A 94 2.78 11.08 -8.51
N MET A 95 3.62 11.56 -7.62
CA MET A 95 3.83 13.00 -7.38
C MET A 95 4.35 13.73 -8.62
N THR A 96 4.99 12.99 -9.53
CA THR A 96 5.56 13.55 -10.78
C THR A 96 4.55 13.60 -11.92
N ASN A 97 3.38 12.99 -11.76
CA ASN A 97 2.30 13.09 -12.73
C ASN A 97 1.28 14.14 -12.28
N GLN A 98 1.02 15.15 -13.11
CA GLN A 98 0.18 16.29 -12.73
C GLN A 98 -1.24 15.85 -12.31
N ASN A 99 -1.85 14.90 -13.00
CA ASN A 99 -3.21 14.44 -12.67
C ASN A 99 -3.25 13.74 -11.32
N ASP A 100 -2.30 12.83 -11.07
CA ASP A 100 -2.22 12.13 -9.78
C ASP A 100 -1.90 13.11 -8.64
N ASP A 101 -0.93 13.98 -8.85
CA ASP A 101 -0.46 14.92 -7.84
C ASP A 101 -1.56 15.91 -7.40
N LEU A 102 -2.25 16.52 -8.34
CA LEU A 102 -3.34 17.47 -8.05
C LEU A 102 -4.48 16.80 -7.28
N LYS A 103 -4.84 15.57 -7.64
CA LYS A 103 -5.87 14.81 -6.92
C LYS A 103 -5.43 14.45 -5.51
N MET A 104 -4.21 13.95 -5.34
CA MET A 104 -3.67 13.60 -4.02
C MET A 104 -3.55 14.82 -3.09
N ALA A 105 -3.34 16.01 -3.65
CA ALA A 105 -3.25 17.25 -2.90
C ALA A 105 -4.61 17.85 -2.50
N ASP A 106 -5.70 17.39 -3.12
CA ASP A 106 -7.05 17.88 -2.84
C ASP A 106 -7.61 17.20 -1.58
N SER A 107 -7.90 17.98 -0.55
CA SER A 107 -8.38 17.48 0.75
C SER A 107 -9.71 16.72 0.64
N SER A 108 -10.63 17.14 -0.21
CA SER A 108 -11.89 16.41 -0.43
C SER A 108 -11.66 15.07 -1.12
N PHE A 109 -10.71 15.01 -2.06
CA PHE A 109 -10.33 13.76 -2.73
C PHE A 109 -9.56 12.82 -1.79
N GLN A 110 -8.81 13.35 -0.82
CA GLN A 110 -8.15 12.53 0.21
C GLN A 110 -9.15 11.72 1.04
N GLN A 111 -10.35 12.23 1.27
CA GLN A 111 -11.43 11.46 1.89
C GLN A 111 -11.78 10.22 1.05
N THR A 112 -11.93 10.38 -0.25
CA THR A 112 -12.16 9.27 -1.19
C THR A 112 -11.01 8.25 -1.17
N MET A 113 -9.77 8.72 -1.10
CA MET A 113 -8.58 7.87 -0.98
C MET A 113 -8.62 7.05 0.32
N ALA A 114 -8.92 7.70 1.44
CA ALA A 114 -9.00 7.03 2.74
C ALA A 114 -10.13 5.99 2.77
N GLU A 115 -11.29 6.30 2.23
CA GLU A 115 -12.42 5.37 2.12
C GLU A 115 -12.07 4.15 1.26
N GLY A 116 -11.37 4.36 0.15
CA GLY A 116 -10.91 3.27 -0.71
C GLY A 116 -9.98 2.31 0.01
N ILE A 117 -9.05 2.82 0.83
CA ILE A 117 -8.16 2.00 1.66
C ILE A 117 -8.96 1.28 2.75
N ALA A 118 -9.85 1.98 3.45
CA ALA A 118 -10.67 1.40 4.52
C ALA A 118 -11.55 0.25 4.00
N ASN A 119 -12.20 0.42 2.85
CA ASN A 119 -12.99 -0.63 2.20
C ASN A 119 -12.12 -1.85 1.86
N GLY A 120 -10.89 -1.65 1.46
CA GLY A 120 -9.93 -2.73 1.21
C GLY A 120 -9.55 -3.49 2.48
N VAL A 121 -9.42 -2.79 3.60
CA VAL A 121 -9.18 -3.40 4.92
C VAL A 121 -10.38 -4.24 5.33
N ASP A 122 -11.59 -3.72 5.22
CA ASP A 122 -12.82 -4.45 5.52
C ASP A 122 -12.91 -5.74 4.70
N ALA A 123 -12.65 -5.65 3.39
CA ALA A 123 -12.66 -6.82 2.50
C ALA A 123 -11.59 -7.86 2.89
N TYR A 124 -10.43 -7.42 3.39
CA TYR A 124 -9.38 -8.32 3.85
C TYR A 124 -9.82 -9.18 5.04
N PHE A 125 -10.56 -8.61 5.98
CA PHE A 125 -11.02 -9.28 7.20
C PHE A 125 -12.29 -10.13 7.03
N GLN A 126 -12.92 -10.05 5.88
CA GLN A 126 -14.09 -10.88 5.55
C GLN A 126 -13.76 -12.34 5.20
#